data_553bb59b1e7d5ed8e71f9e38748391dd
#
_entry.id   553bb59b1e7d5ed8e71f9e38748391dd
#
_cell.length_a   1.000
_cell.length_b   1.000
_cell.length_c   1.000
_cell.angle_alpha   90.00
_cell.angle_beta   90.00
_cell.angle_gamma   90.00
#
_symmetry.space_group_name_H-M   'P 1'
#
loop_
_entity.id
_entity.type
_entity.pdbx_description
1 polymer ?
#
loop_
_entity_poly.entity_id
_entity_poly.type
_entity_poly.pdbx_seq_one_letter_code
_entity_poly.pdbx_strand_id
1 'polypeptide(L)'
;KLQQILFLKYLSFPLSDIKELTVRGTDQGFWLESLQMQTSLLDEHIEQMILMKKSIQEAREAILESREVNWSEMLRLSNANELEQKLKTQYVNSSNISARIHLHSAYSENKEGWFPWLYRMADIKPGERVLELGCGDGSLWTQNVNLIPDNASIILTDISDGIVRETGKKLAELNHDIQCQVMDAHHIYAEDGSFDVVIANHMLFYCEDLEKVFSEIRRVLKPGGRMICS
;
A
#
# COMPACT_ATOMS: atom_id res chain seq x y z
N LYS A 1 22.68 5.30 -25.68
CA LYS A 1 22.52 5.85 -24.32
C LYS A 1 21.68 7.15 -24.29
N LEU A 2 22.02 8.18 -25.09
CA LEU A 2 21.24 9.43 -25.14
C LEU A 2 19.80 9.18 -25.63
N GLN A 3 19.62 8.39 -26.68
CA GLN A 3 18.28 8.02 -27.18
C GLN A 3 17.44 7.27 -26.14
N GLN A 4 18.06 6.38 -25.35
CA GLN A 4 17.40 5.69 -24.24
C GLN A 4 16.91 6.68 -23.17
N ILE A 5 17.77 7.62 -22.78
CA ILE A 5 17.42 8.67 -21.79
C ILE A 5 16.25 9.52 -22.31
N LEU A 6 16.29 9.93 -23.58
CA LEU A 6 15.22 10.73 -24.18
C LEU A 6 13.91 9.94 -24.27
N PHE A 7 13.97 8.66 -24.60
CA PHE A 7 12.80 7.78 -24.66
C PHE A 7 12.19 7.58 -23.27
N LEU A 8 12.98 7.27 -22.23
CA LEU A 8 12.50 7.12 -20.87
C LEU A 8 11.89 8.43 -20.34
N LYS A 9 12.50 9.57 -20.67
CA LYS A 9 11.96 10.88 -20.33
C LYS A 9 10.62 11.14 -21.03
N TYR A 10 10.50 10.76 -22.30
CA TYR A 10 9.24 10.84 -23.04
C TYR A 10 8.15 9.96 -22.39
N LEU A 11 8.51 8.79 -21.86
CA LEU A 11 7.63 7.91 -21.12
C LEU A 11 7.37 8.39 -19.68
N SER A 12 7.79 9.59 -19.31
CA SER A 12 7.60 10.21 -17.99
C SER A 12 8.27 9.47 -16.82
N PHE A 13 9.34 8.71 -17.10
CA PHE A 13 10.14 8.14 -16.02
C PHE A 13 10.81 9.23 -15.17
N PRO A 14 10.83 9.09 -13.83
CA PRO A 14 11.62 9.94 -12.94
C PRO A 14 13.11 9.92 -13.30
N LEU A 15 13.81 11.03 -13.08
CA LEU A 15 15.25 11.12 -13.39
C LEU A 15 16.11 10.12 -12.59
N SER A 16 15.69 9.76 -11.37
CA SER A 16 16.26 8.69 -10.56
C SER A 16 16.27 7.37 -11.29
N ASP A 17 15.12 6.98 -11.82
CA ASP A 17 14.88 5.70 -12.48
C ASP A 17 15.60 5.65 -13.84
N ILE A 18 15.60 6.77 -14.57
CA ILE A 18 16.37 6.90 -15.81
C ILE A 18 17.87 6.70 -15.54
N LYS A 19 18.39 7.25 -14.43
CA LYS A 19 19.79 7.07 -14.03
C LYS A 19 20.07 5.59 -13.75
N GLU A 20 19.21 4.93 -12.98
CA GLU A 20 19.38 3.54 -12.60
C GLU A 20 19.27 2.60 -13.81
N LEU A 21 18.27 2.76 -14.65
CA LEU A 21 18.08 2.03 -15.91
C LEU A 21 19.28 2.20 -16.86
N THR A 22 19.89 3.37 -16.90
CA THR A 22 21.05 3.64 -17.78
C THR A 22 22.36 3.16 -17.20
N VAL A 23 22.47 2.94 -15.90
CA VAL A 23 23.66 2.39 -15.22
C VAL A 23 23.64 0.85 -15.22
N ARG A 24 22.50 0.24 -14.91
CA ARG A 24 22.30 -1.23 -14.90
C ARG A 24 22.06 -1.84 -16.27
N GLY A 25 22.31 -1.16 -17.33
CA GLY A 25 21.95 -1.33 -18.73
C GLY A 25 22.08 -2.71 -19.40
N THR A 26 22.25 -3.80 -18.68
CA THR A 26 22.36 -5.18 -19.18
C THR A 26 21.32 -6.14 -18.56
N ASP A 27 20.59 -5.73 -17.53
CA ASP A 27 19.59 -6.58 -16.91
C ASP A 27 18.23 -6.44 -17.63
N GLN A 28 17.95 -7.42 -18.49
CA GLN A 28 16.72 -7.45 -19.27
C GLN A 28 15.47 -7.62 -18.40
N GLY A 29 15.58 -8.33 -17.27
CA GLY A 29 14.49 -8.49 -16.30
C GLY A 29 14.08 -7.17 -15.68
N PHE A 30 15.06 -6.39 -15.21
CA PHE A 30 14.83 -5.07 -14.63
C PHE A 30 14.20 -4.08 -15.64
N TRP A 31 14.59 -4.14 -16.91
CA TRP A 31 13.98 -3.33 -17.96
C TRP A 31 12.51 -3.69 -18.22
N LEU A 32 12.20 -4.98 -18.29
CA LEU A 32 10.84 -5.46 -18.51
C LEU A 32 9.92 -5.06 -17.36
N GLU A 33 10.37 -5.25 -16.12
CA GLU A 33 9.62 -4.89 -14.91
C GLU A 33 9.36 -3.38 -14.85
N SER A 34 10.38 -2.55 -15.11
CA SER A 34 10.24 -1.09 -15.13
C SER A 34 9.28 -0.60 -16.21
N LEU A 35 9.32 -1.18 -17.40
CA LEU A 35 8.40 -0.82 -18.49
C LEU A 35 6.99 -1.29 -18.20
N GLN A 36 6.80 -2.46 -17.61
CA GLN A 36 5.49 -2.97 -17.22
C GLN A 36 4.86 -2.10 -16.13
N MET A 37 5.64 -1.70 -15.14
CA MET A 37 5.21 -0.74 -14.12
C MET A 37 4.77 0.60 -14.75
N GLN A 38 5.55 1.13 -15.69
CA GLN A 38 5.19 2.38 -16.36
C GLN A 38 3.92 2.25 -17.21
N THR A 39 3.68 1.08 -17.81
CA THR A 39 2.44 0.78 -18.54
C THR A 39 1.24 0.81 -17.59
N SER A 40 1.34 0.16 -16.44
CA SER A 40 0.27 0.17 -15.43
C SER A 40 -0.06 1.58 -14.94
N LEU A 41 0.97 2.43 -14.74
CA LEU A 41 0.76 3.85 -14.40
C LEU A 41 0.03 4.64 -15.47
N LEU A 42 0.37 4.39 -16.73
CA LEU A 42 -0.30 5.05 -17.86
C LEU A 42 -1.75 4.60 -17.96
N ASP A 43 -2.04 3.32 -17.75
CA ASP A 43 -3.40 2.78 -17.76
C ASP A 43 -4.24 3.42 -16.65
N GLU A 44 -3.71 3.55 -15.44
CA GLU A 44 -4.35 4.26 -14.33
C GLU A 44 -4.62 5.75 -14.66
N HIS A 45 -3.66 6.45 -15.24
CA HIS A 45 -3.84 7.83 -15.68
C HIS A 45 -4.94 7.96 -16.74
N ILE A 46 -5.01 7.02 -17.68
CA ILE A 46 -6.06 6.97 -18.71
C ILE A 46 -7.44 6.81 -18.07
N GLU A 47 -7.59 5.88 -17.13
CA GLU A 47 -8.84 5.66 -16.40
C GLU A 47 -9.31 6.93 -15.67
N GLN A 48 -8.39 7.63 -15.01
CA GLN A 48 -8.68 8.89 -14.32
C GLN A 48 -9.11 9.99 -15.28
N MET A 49 -8.40 10.11 -16.41
CA MET A 49 -8.78 11.09 -17.44
C MET A 49 -10.16 10.78 -18.02
N ILE A 50 -10.53 9.51 -18.14
CA ILE A 50 -11.87 9.10 -18.57
C ILE A 50 -12.92 9.53 -17.55
N LEU A 51 -12.69 9.29 -16.26
CA LEU A 51 -13.60 9.70 -15.19
C LEU A 51 -13.74 11.23 -15.12
N MET A 52 -12.63 11.96 -15.20
CA MET A 52 -12.63 13.42 -15.23
C MET A 52 -13.41 13.96 -16.44
N LYS A 53 -13.18 13.39 -17.62
CA LYS A 53 -13.92 13.74 -18.83
C LYS A 53 -15.42 13.52 -18.65
N LYS A 54 -15.82 12.40 -18.03
CA LYS A 54 -17.22 12.08 -17.75
C LYS A 54 -17.84 13.13 -16.82
N SER A 55 -17.17 13.48 -15.73
CA SER A 55 -17.65 14.52 -14.79
C SER A 55 -17.82 15.87 -15.48
N ILE A 56 -16.89 16.26 -16.36
CA ILE A 56 -16.99 17.49 -17.15
C ILE A 56 -18.20 17.43 -18.09
N GLN A 57 -18.45 16.28 -18.72
CA GLN A 57 -19.61 16.11 -19.60
C GLN A 57 -20.93 16.19 -18.83
N GLU A 58 -21.03 15.55 -17.67
CA GLU A 58 -22.22 15.62 -16.80
C GLU A 58 -22.49 17.05 -16.33
N ALA A 59 -21.45 17.79 -15.92
CA ALA A 59 -21.59 19.21 -15.58
C ALA A 59 -22.10 20.05 -16.76
N ARG A 60 -21.53 19.82 -17.94
CA ARG A 60 -21.94 20.52 -19.15
C ARG A 60 -23.41 20.24 -19.50
N GLU A 61 -23.83 19.00 -19.41
CA GLU A 61 -25.24 18.61 -19.67
C GLU A 61 -26.19 19.24 -18.64
N ALA A 62 -25.83 19.21 -17.35
CA ALA A 62 -26.62 19.87 -16.32
C ALA A 62 -26.79 21.37 -16.59
N ILE A 63 -25.76 22.05 -17.01
CA ILE A 63 -25.82 23.49 -17.36
C ILE A 63 -26.71 23.72 -18.60
N LEU A 64 -26.58 22.88 -19.62
CA LEU A 64 -27.40 22.99 -20.84
C LEU A 64 -28.88 22.78 -20.59
N GLU A 65 -29.20 21.87 -19.66
CA GLU A 65 -30.58 21.57 -19.26
C GLU A 65 -31.10 22.46 -18.14
N SER A 66 -30.36 23.52 -17.78
CA SER A 66 -30.68 24.44 -16.67
C SER A 66 -30.90 23.69 -15.32
N ARG A 67 -30.27 22.55 -15.14
CA ARG A 67 -30.22 21.80 -13.87
C ARG A 67 -29.09 22.33 -12.99
N GLU A 68 -29.24 22.22 -11.70
CA GLU A 68 -28.18 22.56 -10.75
C GLU A 68 -27.01 21.57 -10.84
N VAL A 69 -25.78 22.08 -10.92
CA VAL A 69 -24.59 21.25 -10.93
C VAL A 69 -24.22 20.85 -9.50
N ASN A 70 -24.07 19.58 -9.23
CA ASN A 70 -23.65 19.09 -7.92
C ASN A 70 -22.12 19.20 -7.75
N TRP A 71 -21.66 20.41 -7.44
CA TRP A 71 -20.24 20.71 -7.25
C TRP A 71 -19.61 19.93 -6.09
N SER A 72 -20.40 19.62 -5.05
CA SER A 72 -19.92 18.84 -3.90
C SER A 72 -19.57 17.41 -4.29
N GLU A 73 -20.38 16.76 -5.12
CA GLU A 73 -20.11 15.42 -5.64
C GLU A 73 -18.90 15.41 -6.57
N MET A 74 -18.74 16.42 -7.40
CA MET A 74 -17.57 16.56 -8.27
C MET A 74 -16.29 16.76 -7.49
N LEU A 75 -16.31 17.58 -6.43
CA LEU A 75 -15.17 17.75 -5.52
C LEU A 75 -14.85 16.46 -4.77
N ARG A 76 -15.86 15.71 -4.33
CA ARG A 76 -15.68 14.42 -3.65
C ARG A 76 -14.99 13.41 -4.57
N LEU A 77 -15.39 13.34 -5.83
CA LEU A 77 -14.75 12.47 -6.83
C LEU A 77 -13.30 12.92 -7.14
N SER A 78 -13.05 14.23 -7.20
CA SER A 78 -11.71 14.78 -7.40
C SER A 78 -10.79 14.46 -6.20
N ASN A 79 -11.26 14.66 -4.98
CA ASN A 79 -10.48 14.44 -3.77
C ASN A 79 -10.22 12.94 -3.54
N ALA A 80 -11.19 12.07 -3.80
CA ALA A 80 -11.00 10.62 -3.75
C ALA A 80 -9.92 10.17 -4.73
N ASN A 81 -9.92 10.74 -5.96
CA ASN A 81 -8.90 10.46 -6.95
C ASN A 81 -7.51 11.01 -6.55
N GLU A 82 -7.42 12.21 -5.94
CA GLU A 82 -6.15 12.76 -5.46
C GLU A 82 -5.54 11.93 -4.33
N LEU A 83 -6.35 11.45 -3.40
CA LEU A 83 -5.88 10.59 -2.32
C LEU A 83 -5.42 9.25 -2.85
N GLU A 84 -6.19 8.63 -3.72
CA GLU A 84 -5.84 7.37 -4.38
C GLU A 84 -4.57 7.53 -5.24
N GLN A 85 -4.38 8.68 -5.92
CA GLN A 85 -3.15 9.01 -6.63
C GLN A 85 -1.95 9.18 -5.71
N LYS A 86 -2.11 9.89 -4.60
CA LYS A 86 -1.02 10.05 -3.61
C LYS A 86 -0.60 8.70 -3.03
N LEU A 87 -1.57 7.85 -2.73
CA LEU A 87 -1.33 6.48 -2.28
C LEU A 87 -0.63 5.66 -3.37
N LYS A 88 -1.18 5.62 -4.58
CA LYS A 88 -0.61 4.87 -5.72
C LYS A 88 0.76 5.39 -6.13
N THR A 89 0.98 6.71 -6.22
CA THR A 89 2.28 7.28 -6.61
C THR A 89 3.38 7.01 -5.57
N GLN A 90 3.03 6.89 -4.31
CA GLN A 90 4.00 6.49 -3.27
C GLN A 90 4.29 4.99 -3.30
N TYR A 91 3.31 4.16 -3.66
CA TYR A 91 3.50 2.71 -3.83
C TYR A 91 4.17 2.32 -5.16
N VAL A 92 3.96 3.10 -6.21
CA VAL A 92 4.61 2.92 -7.51
C VAL A 92 6.11 3.24 -7.44
N ASN A 93 6.57 4.05 -6.50
CA ASN A 93 7.98 4.24 -6.24
C ASN A 93 8.53 3.17 -5.29
N SER A 94 8.57 1.91 -5.78
CA SER A 94 9.41 0.87 -5.16
C SER A 94 10.86 1.35 -5.02
N SER A 95 11.34 2.25 -5.88
CA SER A 95 12.63 2.90 -5.73
C SER A 95 12.73 3.77 -4.48
N ASN A 96 11.67 4.49 -4.10
CA ASN A 96 11.65 5.26 -2.85
C ASN A 96 11.57 4.35 -1.62
N ILE A 97 10.83 3.26 -1.70
CA ILE A 97 10.79 2.23 -0.66
C ILE A 97 12.14 1.53 -0.58
N SER A 98 12.72 1.12 -1.70
CA SER A 98 14.04 0.51 -1.76
C SER A 98 15.15 1.44 -1.29
N ALA A 99 15.10 2.74 -1.62
CA ALA A 99 16.04 3.74 -1.12
C ALA A 99 15.91 3.94 0.39
N ARG A 100 14.69 3.95 0.95
CA ARG A 100 14.45 4.01 2.40
C ARG A 100 14.93 2.75 3.10
N ILE A 101 14.62 1.57 2.56
CA ILE A 101 15.10 0.28 3.09
C ILE A 101 16.63 0.26 3.07
N HIS A 102 17.26 0.70 1.98
CA HIS A 102 18.71 0.77 1.88
C HIS A 102 19.32 1.77 2.87
N LEU A 103 18.71 2.96 3.03
CA LEU A 103 19.12 3.93 4.02
C LEU A 103 19.04 3.36 5.44
N HIS A 104 17.91 2.72 5.78
CA HIS A 104 17.75 2.09 7.08
C HIS A 104 18.73 0.93 7.28
N SER A 105 18.96 0.08 6.28
CA SER A 105 19.92 -1.02 6.41
C SER A 105 21.35 -0.57 6.52
N ALA A 106 21.73 0.53 5.83
CA ALA A 106 23.10 1.03 5.82
C ALA A 106 23.44 1.88 7.05
N TYR A 107 22.48 2.65 7.57
CA TYR A 107 22.73 3.67 8.59
C TYR A 107 21.98 3.44 9.91
N SER A 108 21.14 2.39 10.01
CA SER A 108 20.49 2.07 11.28
C SER A 108 21.51 1.63 12.32
N GLU A 109 21.45 2.22 13.48
CA GLU A 109 22.21 1.77 14.66
C GLU A 109 21.71 0.43 15.17
N ASN A 110 20.40 0.16 14.97
CA ASN A 110 19.80 -1.13 15.28
C ASN A 110 20.18 -2.18 14.23
N LYS A 111 21.06 -3.09 14.61
CA LYS A 111 21.54 -4.19 13.74
C LYS A 111 20.55 -5.34 13.58
N GLU A 112 19.52 -5.40 14.40
CA GLU A 112 18.46 -6.39 14.30
C GLU A 112 17.63 -6.22 13.01
N GLY A 113 17.50 -4.97 12.54
CA GLY A 113 16.64 -4.61 11.42
C GLY A 113 15.22 -4.23 11.86
N TRP A 114 14.52 -3.50 10.98
CA TRP A 114 13.20 -2.92 11.31
C TRP A 114 12.14 -3.99 11.54
N PHE A 115 11.94 -4.88 10.58
CA PHE A 115 10.87 -5.87 10.66
C PHE A 115 11.08 -6.93 11.76
N PRO A 116 12.29 -7.47 11.99
CA PRO A 116 12.54 -8.34 13.14
C PRO A 116 12.29 -7.63 14.48
N TRP A 117 12.73 -6.38 14.61
CA TRP A 117 12.47 -5.57 15.80
C TRP A 117 10.98 -5.34 16.04
N LEU A 118 10.23 -4.91 14.99
CA LEU A 118 8.78 -4.68 15.07
C LEU A 118 8.03 -5.97 15.43
N TYR A 119 8.40 -7.08 14.78
CA TYR A 119 7.81 -8.39 15.08
C TYR A 119 8.01 -8.80 16.53
N ARG A 120 9.21 -8.61 17.06
CA ARG A 120 9.50 -8.87 18.48
C ARG A 120 8.70 -7.96 19.40
N MET A 121 8.50 -6.70 19.04
CA MET A 121 7.66 -5.78 19.80
C MET A 121 6.17 -6.17 19.77
N ALA A 122 5.72 -6.80 18.70
CA ALA A 122 4.35 -7.30 18.59
C ALA A 122 4.08 -8.45 19.58
N ASP A 123 5.12 -9.21 19.99
CA ASP A 123 5.11 -10.24 21.00
C ASP A 123 3.96 -11.25 20.82
N ILE A 124 3.79 -11.71 19.57
CA ILE A 124 2.70 -12.59 19.16
C ILE A 124 2.83 -13.94 19.87
N LYS A 125 1.73 -14.40 20.46
CA LYS A 125 1.67 -15.67 21.20
C LYS A 125 0.99 -16.76 20.38
N PRO A 126 1.25 -18.04 20.68
CA PRO A 126 0.52 -19.14 20.08
C PRO A 126 -1.00 -19.00 20.25
N GLY A 127 -1.74 -19.20 19.18
CA GLY A 127 -3.20 -19.13 19.17
C GLY A 127 -3.79 -17.71 19.12
N GLU A 128 -2.96 -16.67 19.10
CA GLU A 128 -3.47 -15.29 18.93
C GLU A 128 -3.95 -15.03 17.50
N ARG A 129 -4.96 -14.15 17.39
CA ARG A 129 -5.44 -13.62 16.14
C ARG A 129 -4.86 -12.23 15.91
N VAL A 130 -4.19 -12.07 14.80
CA VAL A 130 -3.45 -10.85 14.42
C VAL A 130 -4.08 -10.21 13.20
N LEU A 131 -4.28 -8.90 13.24
CA LEU A 131 -4.66 -8.08 12.10
C LEU A 131 -3.52 -7.13 11.77
N GLU A 132 -3.07 -7.10 10.54
CA GLU A 132 -2.20 -6.04 10.03
C GLU A 132 -2.97 -5.14 9.06
N LEU A 133 -2.94 -3.84 9.31
CA LEU A 133 -3.49 -2.79 8.46
C LEU A 133 -2.35 -2.18 7.65
N GLY A 134 -2.50 -2.16 6.31
CA GLY A 134 -1.46 -1.67 5.41
C GLY A 134 -0.24 -2.60 5.35
N CYS A 135 -0.45 -3.87 4.96
CA CYS A 135 0.59 -4.90 4.99
C CYS A 135 1.71 -4.71 3.95
N GLY A 136 1.49 -3.86 2.95
CA GLY A 136 2.45 -3.64 1.88
C GLY A 136 2.92 -4.95 1.23
N ASP A 137 4.21 -5.10 1.03
CA ASP A 137 4.81 -6.29 0.39
C ASP A 137 4.93 -7.53 1.28
N GLY A 138 4.38 -7.50 2.49
CA GLY A 138 4.41 -8.61 3.45
C GLY A 138 5.79 -8.88 4.07
N SER A 139 6.71 -7.91 4.00
CA SER A 139 8.08 -8.08 4.51
C SER A 139 8.14 -8.36 6.01
N LEU A 140 7.17 -7.86 6.79
CA LEU A 140 7.09 -8.19 8.22
C LEU A 140 7.01 -9.71 8.45
N TRP A 141 6.27 -10.42 7.63
CA TRP A 141 6.01 -11.86 7.78
C TRP A 141 7.09 -12.71 7.11
N THR A 142 7.50 -12.33 5.89
CA THR A 142 8.53 -13.09 5.17
C THR A 142 9.88 -13.08 5.88
N GLN A 143 10.24 -11.97 6.53
CA GLN A 143 11.50 -11.87 7.28
C GLN A 143 11.43 -12.57 8.65
N ASN A 144 10.25 -12.86 9.16
CA ASN A 144 10.04 -13.45 10.47
C ASN A 144 9.32 -14.82 10.43
N VAL A 145 9.28 -15.46 9.26
CA VAL A 145 8.51 -16.70 9.04
C VAL A 145 8.78 -17.78 10.08
N ASN A 146 10.04 -17.96 10.46
CA ASN A 146 10.44 -18.98 11.46
C ASN A 146 10.06 -18.60 12.90
N LEU A 147 9.57 -17.40 13.14
CA LEU A 147 9.18 -16.91 14.45
C LEU A 147 7.65 -16.86 14.61
N ILE A 148 6.90 -17.11 13.53
CA ILE A 148 5.43 -17.14 13.60
C ILE A 148 4.99 -18.30 14.48
N PRO A 149 4.26 -18.03 15.58
CA PRO A 149 3.87 -19.10 16.51
C PRO A 149 2.88 -20.07 15.89
N ASP A 150 2.93 -21.31 16.32
CA ASP A 150 1.96 -22.32 15.95
C ASP A 150 0.54 -21.86 16.32
N ASN A 151 -0.42 -22.16 15.45
CA ASN A 151 -1.84 -21.79 15.60
C ASN A 151 -2.14 -20.28 15.70
N ALA A 152 -1.20 -19.39 15.41
CA ALA A 152 -1.51 -17.98 15.20
C ALA A 152 -2.29 -17.84 13.88
N SER A 153 -3.40 -17.06 13.92
CA SER A 153 -4.20 -16.75 12.73
C SER A 153 -3.95 -15.30 12.35
N ILE A 154 -3.51 -15.08 11.13
CA ILE A 154 -3.01 -13.77 10.67
C ILE A 154 -3.86 -13.28 9.49
N ILE A 155 -4.41 -12.09 9.65
CA ILE A 155 -5.13 -11.41 8.56
C ILE A 155 -4.34 -10.17 8.17
N LEU A 156 -3.86 -10.14 6.94
CA LEU A 156 -3.14 -9.02 6.35
C LEU A 156 -4.08 -8.24 5.46
N THR A 157 -4.07 -6.93 5.61
CA THR A 157 -4.96 -6.08 4.84
C THR A 157 -4.21 -4.91 4.22
N ASP A 158 -4.66 -4.51 3.06
CA ASP A 158 -4.23 -3.29 2.39
C ASP A 158 -5.42 -2.72 1.63
N ILE A 159 -5.42 -1.42 1.38
CA ILE A 159 -6.45 -0.77 0.57
C ILE A 159 -6.27 -1.10 -0.92
N SER A 160 -5.07 -1.45 -1.34
CA SER A 160 -4.71 -1.79 -2.71
C SER A 160 -4.94 -3.27 -3.00
N ASP A 161 -5.87 -3.58 -3.89
CA ASP A 161 -6.12 -4.94 -4.39
C ASP A 161 -4.86 -5.56 -5.05
N GLY A 162 -4.07 -4.75 -5.77
CA GLY A 162 -2.81 -5.20 -6.37
C GLY A 162 -1.82 -5.70 -5.32
N ILE A 163 -1.60 -4.91 -4.26
CA ILE A 163 -0.72 -5.28 -3.13
C ILE A 163 -1.23 -6.56 -2.46
N VAL A 164 -2.52 -6.63 -2.16
CA VAL A 164 -3.14 -7.81 -1.51
C VAL A 164 -2.90 -9.08 -2.32
N ARG A 165 -3.07 -9.02 -3.65
CA ARG A 165 -2.83 -10.17 -4.54
C ARG A 165 -1.36 -10.58 -4.61
N GLU A 166 -0.45 -9.63 -4.72
CA GLU A 166 1.00 -9.92 -4.79
C GLU A 166 1.51 -10.48 -3.48
N THR A 167 1.15 -9.84 -2.37
CA THR A 167 1.50 -10.30 -1.03
C THR A 167 0.89 -11.66 -0.73
N GLY A 168 -0.37 -11.88 -1.10
CA GLY A 168 -1.03 -13.18 -0.95
C GLY A 168 -0.30 -14.30 -1.70
N LYS A 169 0.14 -14.06 -2.94
CA LYS A 169 0.95 -15.04 -3.71
C LYS A 169 2.28 -15.33 -3.02
N LYS A 170 2.98 -14.29 -2.57
CA LYS A 170 4.28 -14.40 -1.90
C LYS A 170 4.18 -15.17 -0.58
N LEU A 171 3.09 -14.98 0.17
CA LEU A 171 2.90 -15.62 1.47
C LEU A 171 2.21 -16.98 1.40
N ALA A 172 1.57 -17.33 0.27
CA ALA A 172 0.94 -18.65 0.09
C ALA A 172 1.92 -19.82 0.17
N GLU A 173 3.21 -19.55 -0.05
CA GLU A 173 4.27 -20.55 0.08
C GLU A 173 4.69 -20.80 1.55
N LEU A 174 4.25 -19.90 2.47
CA LEU A 174 4.51 -20.06 3.89
C LEU A 174 3.46 -21.01 4.49
N ASN A 175 3.92 -22.02 5.21
CA ASN A 175 3.03 -23.01 5.83
C ASN A 175 2.41 -22.48 7.13
N HIS A 176 1.71 -21.33 7.05
CA HIS A 176 1.05 -20.67 8.17
C HIS A 176 -0.38 -20.23 7.79
N ASP A 177 -1.27 -20.05 8.78
CA ASP A 177 -2.62 -19.53 8.56
C ASP A 177 -2.58 -18.00 8.36
N ILE A 178 -2.24 -17.61 7.14
CA ILE A 178 -2.15 -16.21 6.71
C ILE A 178 -3.17 -15.95 5.60
N GLN A 179 -4.05 -14.98 5.81
CA GLN A 179 -5.05 -14.56 4.86
C GLN A 179 -4.81 -13.10 4.46
N CYS A 180 -4.97 -12.80 3.17
CA CYS A 180 -4.82 -11.44 2.65
C CYS A 180 -6.17 -10.93 2.14
N GLN A 181 -6.58 -9.72 2.54
CA GLN A 181 -7.88 -9.13 2.22
C GLN A 181 -7.74 -7.65 1.88
N VAL A 182 -8.50 -7.18 0.90
CA VAL A 182 -8.65 -5.74 0.65
C VAL A 182 -9.50 -5.13 1.77
N MET A 183 -8.98 -4.10 2.44
CA MET A 183 -9.69 -3.47 3.56
C MET A 183 -9.24 -2.02 3.76
N ASP A 184 -10.21 -1.15 4.01
CA ASP A 184 -9.96 0.21 4.47
C ASP A 184 -9.89 0.23 5.99
N ALA A 185 -8.82 0.80 6.54
CA ALA A 185 -8.62 0.91 7.99
C ALA A 185 -9.71 1.76 8.70
N HIS A 186 -10.41 2.63 7.96
CA HIS A 186 -11.56 3.37 8.48
C HIS A 186 -12.82 2.51 8.66
N HIS A 187 -12.86 1.30 8.06
CA HIS A 187 -13.99 0.36 8.11
C HIS A 187 -13.47 -1.08 8.16
N ILE A 188 -13.17 -1.56 9.35
CA ILE A 188 -12.63 -2.91 9.54
C ILE A 188 -13.78 -3.92 9.54
N TYR A 189 -13.82 -4.80 8.52
CA TYR A 189 -14.84 -5.86 8.38
C TYR A 189 -14.53 -7.03 9.31
N ALA A 190 -14.66 -6.80 10.61
CA ALA A 190 -14.48 -7.81 11.64
C ALA A 190 -15.41 -7.54 12.83
N GLU A 191 -15.73 -8.58 13.58
CA GLU A 191 -16.53 -8.48 14.79
C GLU A 191 -15.77 -7.74 15.91
N ASP A 192 -16.52 -7.15 16.84
CA ASP A 192 -15.98 -6.50 18.02
C ASP A 192 -15.17 -7.51 18.85
N GLY A 193 -14.01 -7.09 19.34
CA GLY A 193 -13.17 -7.93 20.18
C GLY A 193 -12.71 -9.24 19.53
N SER A 194 -12.40 -9.21 18.23
CA SER A 194 -12.01 -10.41 17.49
C SER A 194 -10.49 -10.63 17.39
N PHE A 195 -9.66 -9.61 17.68
CA PHE A 195 -8.21 -9.68 17.54
C PHE A 195 -7.47 -9.47 18.86
N ASP A 196 -6.40 -10.21 19.04
CA ASP A 196 -5.48 -10.05 20.17
C ASP A 196 -4.44 -8.97 19.88
N VAL A 197 -4.04 -8.84 18.61
CA VAL A 197 -3.02 -7.90 18.16
C VAL A 197 -3.49 -7.19 16.90
N VAL A 198 -3.33 -5.87 16.84
CA VAL A 198 -3.47 -5.08 15.62
C VAL A 198 -2.13 -4.40 15.34
N ILE A 199 -1.63 -4.54 14.12
CA ILE A 199 -0.38 -3.92 13.64
C ILE A 199 -0.74 -2.88 12.58
N ALA A 200 -0.21 -1.66 12.71
CA ALA A 200 -0.35 -0.59 11.73
C ALA A 200 1.03 0.05 11.48
N ASN A 201 1.82 -0.60 10.63
CA ASN A 201 3.20 -0.22 10.38
C ASN A 201 3.32 0.70 9.16
N HIS A 202 3.79 1.92 9.37
CA HIS A 202 4.03 2.91 8.31
C HIS A 202 2.81 3.22 7.43
N MET A 203 1.59 3.11 7.98
CA MET A 203 0.36 3.36 7.22
C MET A 203 -0.54 4.48 7.77
N LEU A 204 -0.46 4.80 9.07
CA LEU A 204 -1.39 5.72 9.71
C LEU A 204 -1.34 7.15 9.12
N PHE A 205 -0.20 7.59 8.64
CA PHE A 205 -0.06 8.91 8.02
C PHE A 205 -0.73 9.04 6.63
N TYR A 206 -1.25 7.93 6.09
CA TYR A 206 -2.09 7.93 4.89
C TYR A 206 -3.59 8.03 5.21
N CYS A 207 -3.97 7.87 6.48
CA CYS A 207 -5.36 7.91 6.90
C CYS A 207 -5.83 9.35 7.08
N GLU A 208 -6.97 9.70 6.47
CA GLU A 208 -7.55 11.04 6.59
C GLU A 208 -8.19 11.28 7.96
N ASP A 209 -8.83 10.26 8.53
CA ASP A 209 -9.53 10.31 9.81
C ASP A 209 -8.93 9.29 10.79
N LEU A 210 -7.88 9.72 11.49
CA LEU A 210 -7.22 8.88 12.50
C LEU A 210 -8.13 8.54 13.68
N GLU A 211 -9.07 9.42 14.06
CA GLU A 211 -10.02 9.14 15.16
C GLU A 211 -10.90 7.96 14.79
N LYS A 212 -11.39 7.93 13.55
CA LYS A 212 -12.18 6.81 13.03
C LYS A 212 -11.36 5.52 12.98
N VAL A 213 -10.11 5.57 12.47
CA VAL A 213 -9.22 4.41 12.42
C VAL A 213 -8.96 3.86 13.82
N PHE A 214 -8.61 4.71 14.79
CA PHE A 214 -8.38 4.26 16.17
C PHE A 214 -9.66 3.74 16.83
N SER A 215 -10.83 4.30 16.51
CA SER A 215 -12.12 3.78 16.96
C SER A 215 -12.37 2.35 16.46
N GLU A 216 -12.11 2.10 15.18
CA GLU A 216 -12.25 0.77 14.59
C GLU A 216 -11.23 -0.22 15.17
N ILE A 217 -9.96 0.18 15.30
CA ILE A 217 -8.93 -0.66 15.93
C ILE A 217 -9.34 -1.03 17.37
N ARG A 218 -9.80 -0.05 18.14
CA ARG A 218 -10.28 -0.29 19.51
C ARG A 218 -11.47 -1.24 19.55
N ARG A 219 -12.40 -1.11 18.61
CA ARG A 219 -13.59 -1.95 18.50
C ARG A 219 -13.22 -3.42 18.25
N VAL A 220 -12.30 -3.67 17.32
CA VAL A 220 -11.93 -5.04 16.94
C VAL A 220 -10.92 -5.70 17.89
N LEU A 221 -10.22 -4.92 18.73
CA LEU A 221 -9.33 -5.47 19.74
C LEU A 221 -10.11 -6.09 20.90
N LYS A 222 -9.69 -7.27 21.33
CA LYS A 222 -10.17 -7.90 22.56
C LYS A 222 -9.83 -7.06 23.78
N PRO A 223 -10.58 -7.20 24.91
CA PRO A 223 -10.11 -6.68 26.19
C PRO A 223 -8.72 -7.23 26.52
N GLY A 224 -7.75 -6.35 26.76
CA GLY A 224 -6.35 -6.70 26.95
C GLY A 224 -5.55 -6.94 25.68
N GLY A 225 -6.17 -6.83 24.50
CA GLY A 225 -5.48 -6.81 23.22
C GLY A 225 -4.57 -5.61 23.07
N ARG A 226 -3.61 -5.68 22.15
CA ARG A 226 -2.59 -4.65 21.97
C ARG A 226 -2.50 -4.16 20.54
N MET A 227 -2.15 -2.90 20.36
CA MET A 227 -1.82 -2.29 19.09
C MET A 227 -0.33 -1.97 19.02
N ILE A 228 0.26 -2.22 17.87
CA ILE A 228 1.62 -1.80 17.52
C ILE A 228 1.53 -0.90 16.28
N CYS A 229 2.07 0.29 16.38
CA CYS A 229 2.10 1.21 15.25
C CYS A 229 3.44 1.96 15.16
N SER A 230 3.72 2.50 13.97
CA SER A 230 4.90 3.32 13.70
C SER A 230 4.56 4.46 12.74
#